data_69fc9db67f013eb2e14724fdf4f2ec8c
#
_entry.id   69fc9db67f013eb2e14724fdf4f2ec8c
#
_cell.length_a   1.000
_cell.length_b   1.000
_cell.length_c   1.000
_cell.angle_alpha   90.00
_cell.angle_beta   90.00
_cell.angle_gamma   90.00
#
_symmetry.space_group_name_H-M   'P 1'
#
loop_
_entity.id
_entity.type
_entity.pdbx_description
1 polymer ?
#
loop_
_entity_poly.entity_id
_entity_poly.type
_entity_poly.pdbx_seq_one_letter_code
_entity_poly.pdbx_strand_id
1 'polypeptide(L)'
;MKMAEYTLMNKNHPVVSFRYDRDIHAVVKIVDVHDLRYAPVALADSKGIVTRRALNDWWRRRAIPPSRHQIQQLLDSLNLNSTLELAEENFGLSLSDRYWINDSKNPLKWEDVNFFDNDFTDDLGMLTLGQESSGNPNLMSPNSTLGGDLNKKWKIVNGTRFLVKGGTGSTRQEVLNEVVATALYNRLLSRNDYVPYFLFEENGRIYSACENMLGQDEELVTAYDVLSTRKKPNSMSDYDFLLDTYKSLGLKNVEEGLAKMFTCDYILANQDRHWRNFGVIRNVETLEFTRLAPIFDNGTSLWCHAYNILAEDSYIAKPFGPKGMAPDKQLSLFRDYSWFDRDKLVGFPLEAKEILSHGNDGIQARLDVIESRIERNIGGVQRHIEKLAIGQKEPLRVKRDKVLQIPRMNDSVSRTERER
;
A
#
# COMPACT_ATOMS: atom_id res chain seq x y z
N MET A 1 -9.24 -37.19 -1.80
CA MET A 1 -8.81 -36.17 -0.82
C MET A 1 -7.29 -36.15 -0.78
N LYS A 2 -6.67 -35.22 -1.48
CA LYS A 2 -5.20 -35.10 -1.52
C LYS A 2 -4.74 -34.22 -0.35
N MET A 3 -4.50 -34.87 0.81
CA MET A 3 -4.07 -34.19 2.02
C MET A 3 -2.55 -34.00 2.04
N ALA A 4 -2.10 -32.80 2.32
CA ALA A 4 -0.72 -32.45 2.63
C ALA A 4 -0.59 -31.91 4.06
N GLU A 5 0.57 -31.95 4.62
CA GLU A 5 0.91 -31.31 5.88
C GLU A 5 2.05 -30.33 5.63
N TYR A 6 1.77 -29.06 5.89
CA TYR A 6 2.71 -27.95 5.68
C TYR A 6 3.00 -27.26 7.00
N THR A 7 4.16 -26.64 7.06
CA THR A 7 4.49 -25.65 8.09
C THR A 7 4.66 -24.29 7.45
N LEU A 8 3.91 -23.30 7.94
CA LEU A 8 4.20 -21.89 7.65
C LEU A 8 5.54 -21.53 8.28
N MET A 9 6.45 -21.02 7.48
CA MET A 9 7.79 -20.62 7.86
C MET A 9 7.98 -19.11 7.70
N ASN A 10 8.85 -18.54 8.51
CA ASN A 10 9.52 -17.26 8.25
C ASN A 10 11.02 -17.56 8.14
N LYS A 11 11.60 -17.45 6.94
CA LYS A 11 12.91 -18.05 6.67
C LYS A 11 12.97 -19.50 7.16
N ASN A 12 13.88 -19.84 8.05
CA ASN A 12 13.98 -21.16 8.67
C ASN A 12 13.23 -21.29 10.01
N HIS A 13 12.50 -20.25 10.46
CA HIS A 13 11.72 -20.29 11.69
C HIS A 13 10.33 -20.90 11.45
N PRO A 14 9.99 -22.06 12.06
CA PRO A 14 8.66 -22.63 11.98
C PRO A 14 7.66 -21.77 12.77
N VAL A 15 6.51 -21.48 12.17
CA VAL A 15 5.47 -20.63 12.76
C VAL A 15 4.24 -21.43 13.15
N VAL A 16 3.61 -22.11 12.18
CA VAL A 16 2.38 -22.90 12.39
C VAL A 16 2.37 -24.09 11.45
N SER A 17 2.18 -25.29 11.98
CA SER A 17 1.94 -26.50 11.18
C SER A 17 0.45 -26.75 10.97
N PHE A 18 0.07 -27.16 9.76
CA PHE A 18 -1.32 -27.33 9.38
C PHE A 18 -1.51 -28.42 8.34
N ARG A 19 -2.74 -28.99 8.32
CA ARG A 19 -3.19 -29.86 7.23
C ARG A 19 -3.92 -29.05 6.17
N TYR A 20 -3.56 -29.33 4.93
CA TYR A 20 -4.05 -28.66 3.74
C TYR A 20 -4.70 -29.68 2.81
N ASP A 21 -5.87 -29.35 2.31
CA ASP A 21 -6.57 -30.13 1.31
C ASP A 21 -6.32 -29.52 -0.06
N ARG A 22 -5.59 -30.24 -0.91
CA ARG A 22 -5.22 -29.83 -2.26
C ARG A 22 -6.38 -29.85 -3.26
N ASP A 23 -7.47 -30.58 -2.95
CA ASP A 23 -8.62 -30.63 -3.84
C ASP A 23 -9.47 -29.34 -3.73
N ILE A 24 -9.46 -28.68 -2.58
CA ILE A 24 -10.19 -27.43 -2.31
C ILE A 24 -9.27 -26.24 -2.01
N HIS A 25 -7.97 -26.42 -2.11
CA HIS A 25 -6.91 -25.41 -1.86
C HIS A 25 -7.09 -24.65 -0.53
N ALA A 26 -7.33 -25.39 0.56
CA ALA A 26 -7.62 -24.78 1.85
C ALA A 26 -6.98 -25.49 3.03
N VAL A 27 -6.62 -24.70 4.05
CA VAL A 27 -6.24 -25.22 5.37
C VAL A 27 -7.47 -25.77 6.05
N VAL A 28 -7.43 -27.06 6.42
CA VAL A 28 -8.54 -27.76 7.07
C VAL A 28 -8.34 -27.96 8.57
N LYS A 29 -7.08 -27.97 9.04
CA LYS A 29 -6.77 -28.13 10.46
C LYS A 29 -5.43 -27.48 10.79
N ILE A 30 -5.35 -26.73 11.90
CA ILE A 30 -4.09 -26.33 12.52
C ILE A 30 -3.63 -27.52 13.36
N VAL A 31 -2.37 -27.93 13.16
CA VAL A 31 -1.77 -29.09 13.85
C VAL A 31 -1.01 -28.63 15.08
N ASP A 32 -0.13 -27.63 14.90
CA ASP A 32 0.71 -27.10 15.96
C ASP A 32 1.03 -25.63 15.74
N VAL A 33 1.32 -24.89 16.81
CA VAL A 33 1.76 -23.52 16.80
C VAL A 33 3.14 -23.45 17.45
N HIS A 34 4.16 -23.11 16.66
CA HIS A 34 5.56 -23.16 17.11
C HIS A 34 6.01 -21.82 17.71
N ASP A 35 6.09 -20.75 16.88
CA ASP A 35 6.52 -19.44 17.36
C ASP A 35 5.79 -18.30 16.62
N LEU A 36 4.82 -17.71 17.29
CA LEU A 36 4.00 -16.60 16.75
C LEU A 36 4.73 -15.27 16.65
N ARG A 37 5.91 -15.10 17.24
CA ARG A 37 6.72 -13.89 17.08
C ARG A 37 7.13 -13.69 15.63
N TYR A 38 7.39 -14.82 14.94
CA TYR A 38 7.74 -14.86 13.52
C TYR A 38 6.53 -14.95 12.58
N ALA A 39 5.31 -14.91 13.11
CA ALA A 39 4.12 -14.96 12.27
C ALA A 39 3.93 -13.70 11.41
N PRO A 40 3.25 -13.81 10.27
CA PRO A 40 2.73 -12.64 9.57
C PRO A 40 1.95 -11.75 10.53
N VAL A 41 2.18 -10.45 10.46
CA VAL A 41 1.43 -9.49 11.27
C VAL A 41 -0.07 -9.67 11.01
N ALA A 42 -0.88 -9.71 12.07
CA ALA A 42 -2.31 -10.01 12.03
C ALA A 42 -2.72 -11.48 11.71
N LEU A 43 -1.79 -12.44 11.69
CA LEU A 43 -2.16 -13.85 11.61
C LEU A 43 -2.83 -14.35 12.89
N ALA A 44 -2.33 -13.91 14.05
CA ALA A 44 -2.94 -14.17 15.36
C ALA A 44 -3.86 -13.01 15.77
N ASP A 45 -4.92 -13.31 16.52
CA ASP A 45 -5.76 -12.30 17.12
C ASP A 45 -5.07 -11.62 18.33
N SER A 46 -5.75 -10.65 18.96
CA SER A 46 -5.24 -9.92 20.13
C SER A 46 -4.97 -10.79 21.34
N LYS A 47 -5.40 -12.07 21.33
CA LYS A 47 -5.14 -13.06 22.38
C LYS A 47 -4.03 -14.03 22.01
N GLY A 48 -3.36 -13.83 20.87
CA GLY A 48 -2.35 -14.74 20.35
C GLY A 48 -2.92 -16.04 19.76
N ILE A 49 -4.18 -16.06 19.36
CA ILE A 49 -4.81 -17.27 18.80
C ILE A 49 -4.79 -17.19 17.29
N VAL A 50 -4.18 -18.21 16.65
CA VAL A 50 -4.27 -18.42 15.21
C VAL A 50 -5.51 -19.24 14.89
N THR A 51 -6.35 -18.73 14.02
CA THR A 51 -7.53 -19.44 13.54
C THR A 51 -7.31 -20.02 12.16
N ARG A 52 -8.00 -21.13 11.84
CA ARG A 52 -8.03 -21.68 10.49
C ARG A 52 -8.46 -20.63 9.46
N ARG A 53 -9.40 -19.73 9.81
CA ARG A 53 -9.85 -18.65 8.94
C ARG A 53 -8.71 -17.67 8.64
N ALA A 54 -8.00 -17.20 9.65
CA ALA A 54 -6.88 -16.26 9.48
C ALA A 54 -5.79 -16.86 8.58
N LEU A 55 -5.45 -18.13 8.78
CA LEU A 55 -4.44 -18.83 7.96
C LEU A 55 -4.91 -19.01 6.51
N ASN A 56 -6.20 -19.34 6.29
CA ASN A 56 -6.76 -19.41 4.94
C ASN A 56 -6.82 -18.02 4.27
N ASP A 57 -7.14 -16.97 5.03
CA ASP A 57 -7.17 -15.60 4.50
C ASP A 57 -5.76 -15.11 4.15
N TRP A 58 -4.74 -15.46 4.95
CA TRP A 58 -3.34 -15.23 4.61
C TRP A 58 -2.95 -15.97 3.32
N TRP A 59 -3.28 -17.25 3.21
CA TRP A 59 -2.96 -18.09 2.05
C TRP A 59 -3.60 -17.57 0.76
N ARG A 60 -4.89 -17.22 0.80
CA ARG A 60 -5.59 -16.65 -0.37
C ARG A 60 -4.96 -15.36 -0.86
N ARG A 61 -4.42 -14.57 0.04
CA ARG A 61 -3.73 -13.31 -0.32
C ARG A 61 -2.37 -13.52 -0.97
N ARG A 62 -1.81 -14.73 -0.90
CA ARG A 62 -0.60 -15.10 -1.64
C ARG A 62 -0.87 -15.33 -3.12
N ALA A 63 -2.04 -15.75 -3.48
CA ALA A 63 -2.40 -16.01 -4.86
C ALA A 63 -2.58 -14.72 -5.66
N ILE A 64 -2.35 -14.80 -6.97
CA ILE A 64 -2.70 -13.74 -7.90
C ILE A 64 -4.22 -13.49 -7.83
N PRO A 65 -4.70 -12.23 -7.72
CA PRO A 65 -6.13 -11.96 -7.66
C PRO A 65 -6.87 -12.51 -8.88
N PRO A 66 -8.02 -13.17 -8.70
CA PRO A 66 -8.84 -13.65 -9.82
C PRO A 66 -9.39 -12.54 -10.72
N SER A 67 -9.43 -11.29 -10.20
CA SER A 67 -9.83 -10.09 -10.96
C SER A 67 -8.78 -9.59 -11.95
N ARG A 68 -7.54 -10.09 -11.88
CA ARG A 68 -6.48 -9.66 -12.79
C ARG A 68 -6.83 -9.99 -14.23
N HIS A 69 -6.64 -9.02 -15.10
CA HIS A 69 -6.90 -9.19 -16.54
C HIS A 69 -6.14 -10.39 -17.11
N GLN A 70 -6.81 -11.20 -17.94
CA GLN A 70 -6.29 -12.40 -18.60
C GLN A 70 -5.81 -13.53 -17.68
N ILE A 71 -6.11 -13.51 -16.39
CA ILE A 71 -5.66 -14.57 -15.45
C ILE A 71 -6.23 -15.94 -15.84
N GLN A 72 -7.48 -16.01 -16.33
CA GLN A 72 -8.07 -17.27 -16.75
C GLN A 72 -7.34 -17.88 -17.96
N GLN A 73 -6.97 -17.07 -18.94
CA GLN A 73 -6.18 -17.52 -20.09
C GLN A 73 -4.81 -18.06 -19.68
N LEU A 74 -4.19 -17.43 -18.67
CA LEU A 74 -2.94 -17.91 -18.09
C LEU A 74 -3.14 -19.29 -17.44
N LEU A 75 -4.15 -19.45 -16.59
CA LEU A 75 -4.45 -20.73 -15.92
C LEU A 75 -4.75 -21.84 -16.94
N ASP A 76 -5.55 -21.55 -17.97
CA ASP A 76 -5.86 -22.50 -19.03
C ASP A 76 -4.59 -22.94 -19.78
N SER A 77 -3.68 -22.02 -20.08
CA SER A 77 -2.40 -22.32 -20.76
C SER A 77 -1.46 -23.18 -19.92
N LEU A 78 -1.56 -23.09 -18.58
CA LEU A 78 -0.79 -23.87 -17.62
C LEU A 78 -1.50 -25.17 -17.18
N ASN A 79 -2.71 -25.41 -17.67
CA ASN A 79 -3.57 -26.51 -17.23
C ASN A 79 -3.79 -26.53 -15.71
N LEU A 80 -4.00 -25.33 -15.12
CA LEU A 80 -4.30 -25.11 -13.69
C LEU A 80 -5.74 -24.65 -13.52
N ASN A 81 -6.35 -25.02 -12.37
CA ASN A 81 -7.74 -24.67 -12.08
C ASN A 81 -7.87 -23.37 -11.27
N SER A 82 -6.81 -22.96 -10.57
CA SER A 82 -6.85 -21.79 -9.71
C SER A 82 -5.50 -21.14 -9.51
N THR A 83 -5.50 -19.87 -9.14
CA THR A 83 -4.27 -19.15 -8.78
C THR A 83 -3.67 -19.62 -7.44
N LEU A 84 -4.43 -20.37 -6.65
CA LEU A 84 -3.93 -21.02 -5.43
C LEU A 84 -3.06 -22.23 -5.76
N GLU A 85 -3.38 -22.99 -6.82
CA GLU A 85 -2.47 -24.04 -7.34
C GLU A 85 -1.13 -23.43 -7.75
N LEU A 86 -1.17 -22.28 -8.47
CA LEU A 86 0.03 -21.57 -8.87
C LEU A 86 0.87 -21.11 -7.67
N ALA A 87 0.22 -20.59 -6.61
CA ALA A 87 0.90 -20.22 -5.38
C ALA A 87 1.46 -21.43 -4.60
N GLU A 88 0.86 -22.60 -4.74
CA GLU A 88 1.35 -23.84 -4.11
C GLU A 88 2.64 -24.34 -4.78
N GLU A 89 2.74 -24.23 -6.10
CA GLU A 89 3.93 -24.64 -6.87
C GLU A 89 5.21 -23.84 -6.50
N ASN A 90 5.08 -22.61 -6.02
CA ASN A 90 6.22 -21.82 -5.51
C ASN A 90 6.26 -21.73 -3.99
N PHE A 91 5.56 -22.64 -3.26
CA PHE A 91 5.50 -22.65 -1.79
C PHE A 91 4.97 -21.34 -1.16
N GLY A 92 4.24 -20.52 -1.88
CA GLY A 92 3.80 -19.22 -1.44
C GLY A 92 4.92 -18.19 -1.27
N LEU A 93 6.11 -18.43 -1.81
CA LEU A 93 7.25 -17.50 -1.74
C LEU A 93 6.97 -16.18 -2.46
N SER A 94 7.53 -15.08 -1.95
CA SER A 94 7.37 -13.74 -2.48
C SER A 94 8.67 -12.93 -2.32
N LEU A 95 8.79 -11.83 -3.07
CA LEU A 95 9.83 -10.83 -2.90
C LEU A 95 9.39 -9.64 -2.01
N SER A 96 8.22 -9.74 -1.36
CA SER A 96 7.69 -8.71 -0.44
C SER A 96 7.84 -9.05 1.04
N ASP A 97 8.15 -10.30 1.36
CA ASP A 97 8.32 -10.81 2.72
C ASP A 97 9.14 -12.13 2.73
N ARG A 98 9.19 -12.80 3.89
CA ARG A 98 10.00 -14.01 4.11
C ARG A 98 9.16 -15.22 4.47
N TYR A 99 7.84 -15.17 4.22
CA TYR A 99 6.92 -16.26 4.54
C TYR A 99 6.79 -17.25 3.39
N TRP A 100 6.71 -18.54 3.74
CA TRP A 100 6.51 -19.64 2.80
C TRP A 100 5.94 -20.86 3.51
N ILE A 101 5.45 -21.85 2.75
CA ILE A 101 4.99 -23.12 3.29
C ILE A 101 6.00 -24.22 2.98
N ASN A 102 6.38 -24.99 3.98
CA ASN A 102 7.33 -26.09 3.86
C ASN A 102 6.60 -27.43 3.98
N ASP A 103 6.81 -28.32 3.02
CA ASP A 103 6.20 -29.66 3.06
C ASP A 103 6.87 -30.52 4.16
N SER A 104 6.07 -30.98 5.13
CA SER A 104 6.57 -31.79 6.23
C SER A 104 7.18 -33.15 5.80
N LYS A 105 6.84 -33.64 4.60
CA LYS A 105 7.37 -34.89 4.04
C LYS A 105 8.70 -34.69 3.33
N ASN A 106 8.89 -33.51 2.69
CA ASN A 106 10.09 -33.18 1.95
C ASN A 106 10.57 -31.79 2.36
N PRO A 107 11.08 -31.62 3.58
CA PRO A 107 11.45 -30.32 4.11
C PRO A 107 12.64 -29.73 3.35
N LEU A 108 12.49 -28.47 2.99
CA LEU A 108 13.51 -27.64 2.32
C LEU A 108 14.06 -26.60 3.31
N LYS A 109 15.17 -25.96 2.95
CA LYS A 109 15.74 -24.84 3.68
C LYS A 109 15.45 -23.55 2.94
N TRP A 110 15.36 -22.44 3.68
CA TRP A 110 15.14 -21.10 3.11
C TRP A 110 16.19 -20.74 2.06
N GLU A 111 17.46 -21.06 2.30
CA GLU A 111 18.58 -20.76 1.42
C GLU A 111 18.42 -21.41 0.04
N ASP A 112 17.76 -22.57 -0.02
CA ASP A 112 17.60 -23.35 -1.26
C ASP A 112 16.44 -22.84 -2.13
N VAL A 113 15.48 -22.08 -1.54
CA VAL A 113 14.21 -21.79 -2.23
C VAL A 113 13.86 -20.31 -2.37
N ASN A 114 14.46 -19.42 -1.57
CA ASN A 114 14.11 -18.01 -1.58
C ASN A 114 14.50 -17.30 -2.88
N PHE A 115 13.75 -16.26 -3.27
CA PHE A 115 14.02 -15.49 -4.49
C PHE A 115 14.88 -14.25 -4.27
N PHE A 116 15.31 -13.99 -3.03
CA PHE A 116 16.25 -12.90 -2.74
C PHE A 116 17.67 -13.26 -3.14
N ASP A 117 18.05 -14.53 -2.95
CA ASP A 117 19.40 -15.03 -3.22
C ASP A 117 19.44 -15.93 -4.46
N ASN A 118 18.37 -16.66 -4.74
CA ASN A 118 18.31 -17.59 -5.87
C ASN A 118 17.74 -16.90 -7.12
N ASP A 119 18.28 -17.27 -8.27
CA ASP A 119 17.80 -16.80 -9.56
C ASP A 119 16.48 -17.47 -9.96
N PHE A 120 15.70 -16.75 -10.73
CA PHE A 120 14.44 -17.22 -11.32
C PHE A 120 14.30 -16.67 -12.75
N THR A 121 13.50 -17.36 -13.56
CA THR A 121 13.14 -16.88 -14.89
C THR A 121 11.89 -15.98 -14.84
N ASP A 122 11.75 -15.09 -15.80
CA ASP A 122 10.56 -14.23 -15.92
C ASP A 122 9.51 -14.75 -16.93
N ASP A 123 9.65 -16.01 -17.39
CA ASP A 123 8.75 -16.63 -18.38
C ASP A 123 7.28 -16.58 -17.97
N LEU A 124 6.97 -16.96 -16.72
CA LEU A 124 5.61 -16.83 -16.17
C LEU A 124 5.16 -15.37 -16.12
N GLY A 125 6.07 -14.46 -15.78
CA GLY A 125 5.82 -13.03 -15.76
C GLY A 125 5.52 -12.47 -17.16
N MET A 126 6.16 -12.97 -18.20
CA MET A 126 5.87 -12.59 -19.60
C MET A 126 4.42 -12.95 -19.94
N LEU A 127 3.98 -14.15 -19.61
CA LEU A 127 2.58 -14.57 -19.80
C LEU A 127 1.59 -13.67 -19.03
N THR A 128 1.93 -13.24 -17.80
CA THR A 128 1.07 -12.31 -17.03
C THR A 128 0.98 -10.91 -17.66
N LEU A 129 1.96 -10.52 -18.48
CA LEU A 129 1.95 -9.28 -19.26
C LEU A 129 1.33 -9.44 -20.66
N GLY A 130 0.80 -10.63 -21.00
CA GLY A 130 0.25 -10.94 -22.31
C GLY A 130 1.32 -10.99 -23.41
N GLN A 131 2.53 -11.40 -23.05
CA GLN A 131 3.64 -11.67 -23.97
C GLN A 131 3.78 -13.17 -24.23
N GLU A 132 4.38 -13.56 -25.33
CA GLU A 132 4.70 -14.96 -25.59
C GLU A 132 5.90 -15.42 -24.75
N SER A 133 5.84 -16.65 -24.27
CA SER A 133 6.96 -17.33 -23.62
C SER A 133 7.43 -18.51 -24.47
N SER A 134 8.72 -18.76 -24.49
CA SER A 134 9.33 -19.85 -25.28
C SER A 134 9.31 -21.17 -24.53
N GLY A 135 8.14 -21.78 -24.35
CA GLY A 135 8.02 -23.10 -23.71
C GLY A 135 7.18 -23.11 -22.44
N ASN A 136 7.28 -24.18 -21.65
CA ASN A 136 6.60 -24.28 -20.35
C ASN A 136 7.29 -23.38 -19.33
N PRO A 137 6.61 -22.40 -18.71
CA PRO A 137 7.23 -21.51 -17.74
C PRO A 137 7.57 -22.28 -16.44
N ASN A 138 8.64 -21.85 -15.81
CA ASN A 138 8.97 -22.33 -14.48
C ASN A 138 8.01 -21.68 -13.46
N LEU A 139 7.18 -22.50 -12.80
CA LEU A 139 6.22 -22.04 -11.78
C LEU A 139 6.89 -21.72 -10.43
N MET A 140 8.12 -22.25 -10.19
CA MET A 140 8.96 -21.82 -9.08
C MET A 140 9.54 -20.44 -9.38
N SER A 141 8.70 -19.42 -9.25
CA SER A 141 8.96 -18.04 -9.62
C SER A 141 8.20 -17.09 -8.69
N PRO A 142 8.75 -15.92 -8.32
CA PRO A 142 8.01 -14.91 -7.54
C PRO A 142 6.82 -14.34 -8.32
N ASN A 143 6.74 -14.61 -9.62
CA ASN A 143 5.61 -14.25 -10.46
C ASN A 143 4.34 -15.07 -10.15
N SER A 144 4.46 -16.22 -9.50
CA SER A 144 3.34 -17.08 -9.08
C SER A 144 2.51 -16.50 -7.93
N THR A 145 3.09 -15.57 -7.15
CA THR A 145 2.46 -14.97 -5.96
C THR A 145 2.39 -13.44 -6.03
N LEU A 146 2.54 -12.88 -7.21
CA LEU A 146 2.59 -11.43 -7.40
C LEU A 146 1.19 -10.80 -7.29
N GLY A 147 0.88 -10.22 -6.14
CA GLY A 147 -0.43 -9.63 -5.82
C GLY A 147 -0.78 -8.35 -6.60
N GLY A 148 -2.04 -7.87 -6.45
CA GLY A 148 -2.59 -6.65 -7.08
C GLY A 148 -3.17 -6.86 -8.48
N ASP A 149 -4.01 -5.93 -8.93
CA ASP A 149 -4.82 -6.07 -10.15
C ASP A 149 -4.06 -5.72 -11.45
N LEU A 150 -3.06 -4.83 -11.39
CA LEU A 150 -2.26 -4.48 -12.56
C LEU A 150 -1.38 -5.65 -13.00
N ASN A 151 -1.27 -5.84 -14.30
CA ASN A 151 -0.33 -6.78 -14.89
C ASN A 151 1.11 -6.35 -14.57
N LYS A 152 1.88 -7.24 -14.01
CA LYS A 152 3.27 -6.98 -13.59
C LYS A 152 4.07 -8.27 -13.53
N LYS A 153 5.40 -8.13 -13.54
CA LYS A 153 6.32 -9.26 -13.37
C LYS A 153 7.55 -8.86 -12.58
N TRP A 154 8.15 -9.81 -11.91
CA TRP A 154 9.53 -9.74 -11.45
C TRP A 154 10.47 -10.21 -12.54
N LYS A 155 11.59 -9.52 -12.67
CA LYS A 155 12.67 -9.84 -13.62
C LYS A 155 14.02 -9.59 -12.97
N ILE A 156 15.02 -10.41 -13.28
CA ILE A 156 16.40 -10.19 -12.89
C ILE A 156 17.15 -9.55 -14.06
N VAL A 157 17.84 -8.45 -13.79
CA VAL A 157 18.73 -7.79 -14.74
C VAL A 157 20.06 -7.52 -14.01
N ASN A 158 21.14 -8.12 -14.50
CA ASN A 158 22.48 -8.00 -13.89
C ASN A 158 22.49 -8.29 -12.37
N GLY A 159 21.77 -9.33 -11.95
CA GLY A 159 21.67 -9.76 -10.54
C GLY A 159 20.70 -8.92 -9.70
N THR A 160 20.18 -7.81 -10.20
CA THR A 160 19.20 -6.96 -9.50
C THR A 160 17.77 -7.39 -9.84
N ARG A 161 16.88 -7.45 -8.83
CA ARG A 161 15.47 -7.82 -8.97
C ARG A 161 14.63 -6.57 -9.22
N PHE A 162 13.99 -6.52 -10.39
CA PHE A 162 13.11 -5.43 -10.81
C PHE A 162 11.66 -5.87 -10.85
N LEU A 163 10.78 -5.04 -10.30
CA LEU A 163 9.35 -5.13 -10.52
C LEU A 163 8.99 -4.31 -11.76
N VAL A 164 8.53 -4.98 -12.81
CA VAL A 164 8.09 -4.37 -14.07
C VAL A 164 6.56 -4.34 -14.07
N LYS A 165 5.97 -3.15 -14.22
CA LYS A 165 4.51 -2.92 -14.22
C LYS A 165 4.02 -2.58 -15.62
N GLY A 166 2.97 -3.26 -16.06
CA GLY A 166 2.18 -2.91 -17.22
C GLY A 166 1.01 -2.00 -16.86
N GLY A 167 0.48 -1.26 -17.81
CA GLY A 167 -0.75 -0.49 -17.64
C GLY A 167 -1.97 -1.30 -18.06
N THR A 168 -3.15 -0.81 -17.70
CA THR A 168 -4.46 -1.34 -18.10
C THR A 168 -5.20 -0.38 -19.01
N GLY A 169 -6.29 -0.85 -19.61
CA GLY A 169 -7.08 -0.03 -20.52
C GLY A 169 -6.35 0.37 -21.81
N SER A 170 -6.94 1.29 -22.54
CA SER A 170 -6.43 1.74 -23.85
C SER A 170 -5.22 2.67 -23.73
N THR A 171 -5.16 3.50 -22.69
CA THR A 171 -4.10 4.50 -22.53
C THR A 171 -2.84 3.93 -21.88
N ARG A 172 -2.99 2.95 -20.97
CA ARG A 172 -1.90 2.41 -20.14
C ARG A 172 -1.14 3.52 -19.37
N GLN A 173 -1.84 4.59 -19.02
CA GLN A 173 -1.27 5.78 -18.41
C GLN A 173 -0.61 5.48 -17.05
N GLU A 174 -1.04 4.43 -16.35
CA GLU A 174 -0.52 4.03 -15.04
C GLU A 174 1.01 3.83 -15.06
N VAL A 175 1.56 3.34 -16.16
CA VAL A 175 3.00 3.16 -16.36
C VAL A 175 3.73 4.50 -16.30
N LEU A 176 3.20 5.51 -16.99
CA LEU A 176 3.78 6.85 -17.04
C LEU A 176 3.60 7.61 -15.73
N ASN A 177 2.46 7.42 -15.07
CA ASN A 177 2.17 8.04 -13.77
C ASN A 177 3.20 7.65 -12.69
N GLU A 178 3.72 6.41 -12.69
CA GLU A 178 4.79 6.00 -11.77
C GLU A 178 6.07 6.82 -11.99
N VAL A 179 6.39 7.14 -13.23
CA VAL A 179 7.57 7.96 -13.58
C VAL A 179 7.31 9.43 -13.27
N VAL A 180 6.12 9.95 -13.55
CA VAL A 180 5.72 11.31 -13.12
C VAL A 180 5.79 11.46 -11.61
N ALA A 181 5.32 10.46 -10.85
CA ALA A 181 5.44 10.47 -9.40
C ALA A 181 6.90 10.51 -8.95
N THR A 182 7.76 9.74 -9.59
CA THR A 182 9.21 9.75 -9.34
C THR A 182 9.82 11.13 -9.60
N ALA A 183 9.43 11.81 -10.68
CA ALA A 183 9.90 13.16 -10.99
C ALA A 183 9.47 14.18 -9.91
N LEU A 184 8.24 14.07 -9.40
CA LEU A 184 7.78 14.87 -8.25
C LEU A 184 8.61 14.63 -7.01
N TYR A 185 8.83 13.36 -6.67
CA TYR A 185 9.57 12.97 -5.46
C TYR A 185 11.02 13.39 -5.51
N ASN A 186 11.69 13.27 -6.66
CA ASN A 186 13.06 13.75 -6.86
C ASN A 186 13.25 15.22 -6.54
N ARG A 187 12.19 16.03 -6.69
CA ARG A 187 12.20 17.48 -6.41
C ARG A 187 11.96 17.81 -4.95
N LEU A 188 11.12 17.03 -4.26
CA LEU A 188 10.64 17.36 -2.92
C LEU A 188 11.19 16.50 -1.80
N LEU A 189 11.50 15.24 -2.06
CA LEU A 189 11.73 14.22 -1.04
C LEU A 189 13.18 13.71 -1.04
N SER A 190 13.56 13.08 0.05
CA SER A 190 14.83 12.35 0.13
C SER A 190 14.73 11.02 -0.61
N ARG A 191 15.86 10.53 -1.15
CA ARG A 191 15.90 9.29 -1.94
C ARG A 191 15.32 8.06 -1.21
N ASN A 192 15.39 8.04 0.11
CA ASN A 192 14.88 6.95 0.94
C ASN A 192 13.37 7.03 1.22
N ASP A 193 12.71 8.14 0.86
CA ASP A 193 11.29 8.37 1.14
C ASP A 193 10.38 7.70 0.09
N TYR A 194 10.91 7.29 -1.07
CA TYR A 194 10.13 6.76 -2.19
C TYR A 194 10.87 5.70 -3.00
N VAL A 195 10.11 4.88 -3.73
CA VAL A 195 10.63 3.93 -4.71
C VAL A 195 10.69 4.62 -6.08
N PRO A 196 11.88 4.79 -6.69
CA PRO A 196 11.97 5.40 -8.01
C PRO A 196 11.60 4.41 -9.10
N TYR A 197 10.75 4.86 -9.99
CA TYR A 197 10.38 4.16 -11.19
C TYR A 197 11.02 4.83 -12.42
N PHE A 198 11.35 4.01 -13.41
CA PHE A 198 11.85 4.47 -14.71
C PHE A 198 11.10 3.78 -15.83
N LEU A 199 11.12 4.38 -17.02
CA LEU A 199 10.56 3.75 -18.21
C LEU A 199 11.45 2.59 -18.65
N PHE A 200 10.81 1.50 -18.98
CA PHE A 200 11.43 0.27 -19.46
C PHE A 200 10.73 -0.20 -20.72
N GLU A 201 11.48 -0.39 -21.80
CA GLU A 201 10.94 -0.89 -23.06
C GLU A 201 11.31 -2.36 -23.25
N GLU A 202 10.32 -3.17 -23.58
CA GLU A 202 10.49 -4.58 -23.91
C GLU A 202 9.49 -4.99 -24.97
N ASN A 203 9.98 -5.63 -26.05
CA ASN A 203 9.16 -6.10 -27.17
C ASN A 203 8.25 -4.99 -27.78
N GLY A 204 8.80 -3.78 -27.93
CA GLY A 204 8.09 -2.62 -28.49
C GLY A 204 6.96 -2.09 -27.59
N ARG A 205 6.94 -2.43 -26.31
CA ARG A 205 5.97 -1.92 -25.32
C ARG A 205 6.69 -1.23 -24.18
N ILE A 206 6.11 -0.13 -23.71
CA ILE A 206 6.62 0.65 -22.58
C ILE A 206 6.00 0.11 -21.28
N TYR A 207 6.84 -0.04 -20.27
CA TYR A 207 6.55 -0.42 -18.90
C TYR A 207 7.17 0.59 -17.94
N SER A 208 6.76 0.60 -16.68
CA SER A 208 7.54 1.17 -15.60
C SER A 208 8.23 0.06 -14.81
N ALA A 209 9.46 0.32 -14.39
CA ALA A 209 10.21 -0.62 -13.59
C ALA A 209 10.82 0.06 -12.36
N CYS A 210 10.94 -0.67 -11.27
CA CYS A 210 11.66 -0.26 -10.07
C CYS A 210 12.44 -1.43 -9.48
N GLU A 211 13.52 -1.13 -8.78
CA GLU A 211 14.23 -2.14 -7.98
C GLU A 211 13.36 -2.63 -6.81
N ASN A 212 13.61 -3.85 -6.35
CA ASN A 212 13.03 -4.30 -5.10
C ASN A 212 13.49 -3.39 -3.96
N MET A 213 12.54 -2.79 -3.25
CA MET A 213 12.83 -1.83 -2.17
C MET A 213 13.26 -2.49 -0.86
N LEU A 214 13.22 -3.82 -0.78
CA LEU A 214 13.47 -4.56 0.45
C LEU A 214 14.87 -5.16 0.45
N GLY A 215 15.61 -4.90 1.54
CA GLY A 215 16.86 -5.59 1.85
C GLY A 215 16.65 -7.05 2.27
N GLN A 216 17.75 -7.78 2.49
CA GLN A 216 17.71 -9.22 2.83
C GLN A 216 16.94 -9.52 4.12
N ASP A 217 16.99 -8.63 5.10
CA ASP A 217 16.34 -8.82 6.41
C ASP A 217 15.11 -7.93 6.59
N GLU A 218 14.52 -7.45 5.51
CA GLU A 218 13.37 -6.57 5.55
C GLU A 218 12.13 -7.24 4.95
N GLU A 219 10.98 -6.88 5.50
CA GLU A 219 9.68 -7.18 4.93
C GLU A 219 8.77 -5.95 4.94
N LEU A 220 7.88 -5.88 3.97
CA LEU A 220 6.83 -4.89 3.92
C LEU A 220 5.61 -5.37 4.73
N VAL A 221 5.23 -4.63 5.76
CA VAL A 221 3.97 -4.82 6.48
C VAL A 221 3.03 -3.69 6.11
N THR A 222 1.92 -4.01 5.47
CA THR A 222 0.97 -2.99 5.01
C THR A 222 0.28 -2.28 6.18
N ALA A 223 -0.15 -1.03 5.98
CA ALA A 223 -0.95 -0.31 6.98
C ALA A 223 -2.22 -1.10 7.36
N TYR A 224 -2.82 -1.81 6.40
CA TYR A 224 -3.96 -2.69 6.66
C TYR A 224 -3.63 -3.77 7.69
N ASP A 225 -2.51 -4.48 7.52
CA ASP A 225 -2.14 -5.58 8.41
C ASP A 225 -1.76 -5.06 9.80
N VAL A 226 -1.02 -3.94 9.88
CA VAL A 226 -0.68 -3.28 11.14
C VAL A 226 -1.94 -2.84 11.90
N LEU A 227 -2.86 -2.13 11.24
CA LEU A 227 -4.08 -1.62 11.87
C LEU A 227 -5.03 -2.74 12.31
N SER A 228 -5.02 -3.88 11.61
CA SER A 228 -5.87 -5.03 11.95
C SER A 228 -5.45 -5.74 13.24
N THR A 229 -4.24 -5.47 13.77
CA THR A 229 -3.79 -6.00 15.08
C THR A 229 -4.48 -5.35 16.26
N ARG A 230 -5.13 -4.18 16.06
CA ARG A 230 -5.75 -3.39 17.13
C ARG A 230 -7.20 -3.05 16.76
N LYS A 231 -8.06 -2.93 17.77
CA LYS A 231 -9.42 -2.44 17.58
C LYS A 231 -9.44 -0.92 17.67
N LYS A 232 -9.91 -0.26 16.60
CA LYS A 232 -10.07 1.20 16.60
C LYS A 232 -11.19 1.62 17.57
N PRO A 233 -10.93 2.56 18.50
CA PRO A 233 -11.98 3.16 19.31
C PRO A 233 -12.97 3.96 18.43
N ASN A 234 -14.26 3.91 18.77
CA ASN A 234 -15.29 4.62 17.99
C ASN A 234 -15.12 6.15 17.99
N SER A 235 -14.50 6.70 19.02
CA SER A 235 -14.23 8.14 19.17
C SER A 235 -13.01 8.62 18.40
N MET A 236 -12.20 7.70 17.84
CA MET A 236 -10.94 8.03 17.18
C MET A 236 -11.13 8.07 15.66
N SER A 237 -10.57 9.09 15.00
CA SER A 237 -10.55 9.15 13.54
C SER A 237 -9.62 8.06 12.96
N ASP A 238 -9.77 7.74 11.67
CA ASP A 238 -8.87 6.78 11.01
C ASP A 238 -7.43 7.27 10.98
N TYR A 239 -7.23 8.58 10.81
CA TYR A 239 -5.90 9.20 10.83
C TYR A 239 -5.24 9.12 12.22
N ASP A 240 -5.98 9.51 13.26
CA ASP A 240 -5.45 9.46 14.62
C ASP A 240 -5.14 8.03 15.06
N PHE A 241 -5.97 7.07 14.63
CA PHE A 241 -5.73 5.65 14.91
C PHE A 241 -4.49 5.12 14.19
N LEU A 242 -4.28 5.50 12.93
CA LEU A 242 -3.05 5.17 12.19
C LEU A 242 -1.83 5.74 12.89
N LEU A 243 -1.87 7.03 13.24
CA LEU A 243 -0.77 7.74 13.87
C LEU A 243 -0.41 7.15 15.23
N ASP A 244 -1.41 6.91 16.09
CA ASP A 244 -1.24 6.27 17.40
C ASP A 244 -0.66 4.86 17.27
N THR A 245 -1.17 4.09 16.30
CA THR A 245 -0.69 2.73 16.06
C THR A 245 0.77 2.73 15.61
N TYR A 246 1.14 3.56 14.64
CA TYR A 246 2.51 3.63 14.16
C TYR A 246 3.49 4.14 15.23
N LYS A 247 3.09 5.13 16.03
CA LYS A 247 3.88 5.59 17.19
C LYS A 247 4.08 4.49 18.23
N SER A 248 3.06 3.65 18.45
CA SER A 248 3.17 2.52 19.39
C SER A 248 4.14 1.42 18.93
N LEU A 249 4.47 1.36 17.64
CA LEU A 249 5.51 0.48 17.07
C LEU A 249 6.94 1.04 17.23
N GLY A 250 7.11 2.20 17.84
CA GLY A 250 8.41 2.85 18.02
C GLY A 250 8.90 3.64 16.80
N LEU A 251 8.07 3.81 15.78
CA LEU A 251 8.43 4.53 14.56
C LEU A 251 8.62 6.03 14.82
N LYS A 252 9.66 6.61 14.21
CA LYS A 252 9.98 8.03 14.29
C LYS A 252 9.48 8.77 13.04
N ASN A 253 9.28 10.09 13.16
CA ASN A 253 8.92 11.00 12.07
C ASN A 253 7.67 10.58 11.26
N VAL A 254 6.74 9.87 11.92
CA VAL A 254 5.55 9.31 11.27
C VAL A 254 4.68 10.40 10.67
N GLU A 255 4.43 11.51 11.40
CA GLU A 255 3.58 12.61 10.93
C GLU A 255 4.16 13.27 9.66
N GLU A 256 5.47 13.53 9.65
CA GLU A 256 6.16 14.10 8.50
C GLU A 256 6.11 13.15 7.29
N GLY A 257 6.41 11.85 7.49
CA GLY A 257 6.37 10.88 6.39
C GLY A 257 4.97 10.71 5.79
N LEU A 258 3.92 10.70 6.62
CA LEU A 258 2.54 10.69 6.15
C LEU A 258 2.17 12.00 5.44
N ALA A 259 2.60 13.16 5.96
CA ALA A 259 2.37 14.45 5.32
C ALA A 259 3.02 14.50 3.93
N LYS A 260 4.26 14.03 3.78
CA LYS A 260 4.97 13.92 2.49
C LYS A 260 4.16 13.06 1.51
N MET A 261 3.78 11.85 1.90
CA MET A 261 3.04 10.92 1.05
C MET A 261 1.71 11.50 0.58
N PHE A 262 0.85 11.94 1.50
CA PHE A 262 -0.49 12.40 1.14
C PHE A 262 -0.51 13.78 0.46
N THR A 263 0.50 14.62 0.69
CA THR A 263 0.65 15.88 -0.06
C THR A 263 1.06 15.60 -1.50
N CYS A 264 1.98 14.67 -1.73
CA CYS A 264 2.34 14.24 -3.08
C CYS A 264 1.16 13.55 -3.79
N ASP A 265 0.40 12.71 -3.07
CA ASP A 265 -0.84 12.12 -3.59
C ASP A 265 -1.87 13.20 -3.97
N TYR A 266 -1.97 14.30 -3.22
CA TYR A 266 -2.83 15.44 -3.55
C TYR A 266 -2.37 16.12 -4.85
N ILE A 267 -1.07 16.38 -5.01
CA ILE A 267 -0.53 17.00 -6.23
C ILE A 267 -0.81 16.12 -7.45
N LEU A 268 -0.61 14.82 -7.34
CA LEU A 268 -0.81 13.82 -8.40
C LEU A 268 -2.26 13.37 -8.55
N ALA A 269 -3.17 13.80 -7.71
CA ALA A 269 -4.54 13.27 -7.64
C ALA A 269 -4.58 11.74 -7.59
N ASN A 270 -3.78 11.13 -6.72
CA ASN A 270 -3.76 9.69 -6.53
C ASN A 270 -5.09 9.21 -5.92
N GLN A 271 -5.80 8.31 -6.63
CA GLN A 271 -7.13 7.84 -6.26
C GLN A 271 -7.09 6.49 -5.55
N ASP A 272 -5.91 5.86 -5.45
CA ASP A 272 -5.81 4.49 -4.96
C ASP A 272 -4.82 4.30 -3.80
N ARG A 273 -4.54 5.34 -3.01
CA ARG A 273 -3.76 5.22 -1.78
C ARG A 273 -4.58 4.50 -0.69
N HIS A 274 -4.96 3.26 -0.92
CA HIS A 274 -5.66 2.44 0.08
C HIS A 274 -4.68 1.84 1.11
N TRP A 275 -5.19 1.30 2.20
CA TRP A 275 -4.42 0.77 3.34
C TRP A 275 -3.36 -0.29 3.00
N ARG A 276 -3.37 -0.87 1.81
CA ARG A 276 -2.37 -1.85 1.33
C ARG A 276 -1.32 -1.25 0.42
N ASN A 277 -1.48 0.02 -0.02
CA ASN A 277 -0.53 0.72 -0.89
C ASN A 277 0.44 1.61 -0.13
N PHE A 278 0.56 1.42 1.17
CA PHE A 278 1.60 1.97 2.02
C PHE A 278 1.70 1.14 3.30
N GLY A 279 2.76 1.33 4.07
CA GLY A 279 2.98 0.55 5.28
C GLY A 279 4.28 0.91 5.97
N VAL A 280 4.85 -0.08 6.61
CA VAL A 280 6.07 0.01 7.40
C VAL A 280 7.02 -1.13 7.05
N ILE A 281 8.30 -0.92 7.28
CA ILE A 281 9.32 -1.96 7.14
C ILE A 281 9.59 -2.57 8.49
N ARG A 282 9.57 -3.91 8.55
CA ARG A 282 9.97 -4.70 9.70
C ARG A 282 11.25 -5.46 9.38
N ASN A 283 12.18 -5.49 10.32
CA ASN A 283 13.32 -6.39 10.25
C ASN A 283 12.87 -7.79 10.66
N VAL A 284 13.15 -8.79 9.86
CA VAL A 284 12.65 -10.17 10.06
C VAL A 284 13.45 -10.96 11.11
N GLU A 285 14.66 -10.51 11.46
CA GLU A 285 15.50 -11.14 12.48
C GLU A 285 15.21 -10.55 13.88
N THR A 286 15.22 -9.21 13.98
CA THR A 286 14.95 -8.52 15.25
C THR A 286 13.47 -8.37 15.55
N LEU A 287 12.61 -8.52 14.53
CA LEU A 287 11.16 -8.31 14.56
C LEU A 287 10.74 -6.87 14.87
N GLU A 288 11.67 -5.92 14.82
CA GLU A 288 11.43 -4.51 15.06
C GLU A 288 10.91 -3.79 13.81
N PHE A 289 9.98 -2.87 13.98
CA PHE A 289 9.56 -1.96 12.93
C PHE A 289 10.56 -0.81 12.85
N THR A 290 11.22 -0.66 11.71
CA THR A 290 12.38 0.22 11.57
C THR A 290 12.05 1.59 11.01
N ARG A 291 11.12 1.66 10.05
CA ARG A 291 10.78 2.90 9.33
C ARG A 291 9.44 2.78 8.58
N LEU A 292 8.92 3.90 8.12
CA LEU A 292 7.87 3.88 7.10
C LEU A 292 8.40 3.23 5.83
N ALA A 293 7.55 2.49 5.13
CA ALA A 293 7.90 2.02 3.79
C ALA A 293 8.09 3.22 2.85
N PRO A 294 9.06 3.19 1.93
CA PRO A 294 9.15 4.18 0.87
C PRO A 294 7.82 4.29 0.12
N ILE A 295 7.47 5.48 -0.37
CA ILE A 295 6.23 5.68 -1.14
C ILE A 295 6.30 4.87 -2.43
N PHE A 296 5.30 4.05 -2.70
CA PHE A 296 5.18 3.20 -3.89
C PHE A 296 3.75 3.18 -4.42
N ASP A 297 3.55 2.65 -5.61
CA ASP A 297 2.25 2.40 -6.23
C ASP A 297 1.42 3.68 -6.45
N ASN A 298 1.88 4.48 -7.41
CA ASN A 298 1.27 5.77 -7.79
C ASN A 298 0.61 5.73 -9.17
N GLY A 299 0.54 4.55 -9.79
CA GLY A 299 0.02 4.39 -11.14
C GLY A 299 -1.40 4.93 -11.31
N THR A 300 -2.28 4.72 -10.31
CA THR A 300 -3.67 5.22 -10.35
C THR A 300 -3.76 6.69 -9.94
N SER A 301 -3.06 7.53 -10.67
CA SER A 301 -2.99 8.99 -10.49
C SER A 301 -3.48 9.71 -11.76
N LEU A 302 -3.57 11.03 -11.68
CA LEU A 302 -3.81 11.93 -12.83
C LEU A 302 -5.02 11.49 -13.68
N TRP A 303 -6.08 11.01 -13.00
CA TRP A 303 -7.34 10.58 -13.64
C TRP A 303 -7.15 9.54 -14.75
N CYS A 304 -6.19 8.60 -14.60
CA CYS A 304 -5.84 7.61 -15.64
C CYS A 304 -7.03 6.76 -16.11
N HIS A 305 -8.03 6.52 -15.25
CA HIS A 305 -9.23 5.75 -15.60
C HIS A 305 -10.41 6.61 -16.04
N ALA A 306 -10.30 7.95 -16.01
CA ALA A 306 -11.37 8.82 -16.48
C ALA A 306 -11.39 8.85 -18.01
N TYR A 307 -12.57 8.70 -18.62
CA TYR A 307 -12.73 8.82 -20.07
C TYR A 307 -12.46 10.25 -20.53
N ASN A 308 -13.04 11.24 -19.86
CA ASN A 308 -12.78 12.66 -20.06
C ASN A 308 -12.35 13.28 -18.75
N ILE A 309 -11.38 14.19 -18.80
CA ILE A 309 -10.98 15.01 -17.65
C ILE A 309 -11.55 16.40 -17.86
N LEU A 310 -12.58 16.76 -17.09
CA LEU A 310 -13.12 18.11 -17.09
C LEU A 310 -12.32 19.01 -16.15
N ALA A 311 -12.31 20.32 -16.44
CA ALA A 311 -11.55 21.29 -15.64
C ALA A 311 -11.96 21.33 -14.16
N GLU A 312 -13.13 20.85 -13.80
CA GLU A 312 -13.72 20.90 -12.46
C GLU A 312 -13.78 19.55 -11.75
N ASP A 313 -13.32 18.45 -12.38
CA ASP A 313 -13.42 17.13 -11.78
C ASP A 313 -12.64 17.07 -10.48
N SER A 314 -13.30 16.66 -9.43
CA SER A 314 -12.70 16.29 -8.16
C SER A 314 -12.47 14.78 -8.15
N TYR A 315 -11.74 14.31 -7.17
CA TYR A 315 -11.57 12.89 -6.92
C TYR A 315 -11.82 12.59 -5.43
N ILE A 316 -11.93 11.32 -5.10
CA ILE A 316 -12.03 10.86 -3.73
C ILE A 316 -10.68 10.35 -3.27
N ALA A 317 -10.11 11.00 -2.27
CA ALA A 317 -8.84 10.61 -1.67
C ALA A 317 -9.04 9.47 -0.66
N LYS A 318 -8.28 8.41 -0.80
CA LYS A 318 -8.20 7.29 0.15
C LYS A 318 -6.98 7.52 1.07
N PRO A 319 -6.88 6.81 2.22
CA PRO A 319 -7.74 5.72 2.68
C PRO A 319 -8.79 6.16 3.72
N PHE A 320 -8.77 7.40 4.20
CA PHE A 320 -9.54 7.85 5.37
C PHE A 320 -11.03 7.98 5.08
N GLY A 321 -11.85 7.52 6.04
CA GLY A 321 -13.30 7.49 5.92
C GLY A 321 -13.83 6.27 5.15
N PRO A 322 -15.14 5.96 5.28
CA PRO A 322 -15.72 4.73 4.74
C PRO A 322 -15.66 4.59 3.21
N LYS A 323 -15.62 5.71 2.51
CA LYS A 323 -15.55 5.77 1.03
C LYS A 323 -14.44 6.70 0.54
N GLY A 324 -13.49 7.06 1.43
CA GLY A 324 -12.54 8.13 1.19
C GLY A 324 -13.09 9.50 1.61
N MET A 325 -12.38 10.57 1.29
CA MET A 325 -12.76 11.95 1.62
C MET A 325 -12.37 12.93 0.50
N ALA A 326 -12.86 14.17 0.60
CA ALA A 326 -12.42 15.23 -0.31
C ALA A 326 -10.91 15.47 -0.14
N PRO A 327 -10.14 15.70 -1.23
CA PRO A 327 -8.69 15.87 -1.17
C PRO A 327 -8.24 17.01 -0.23
N ASP A 328 -8.90 18.18 -0.28
CA ASP A 328 -8.59 19.30 0.61
C ASP A 328 -8.82 18.96 2.09
N LYS A 329 -9.83 18.14 2.38
CA LYS A 329 -10.07 17.64 3.74
C LYS A 329 -8.97 16.70 4.20
N GLN A 330 -8.46 15.84 3.31
CA GLN A 330 -7.33 14.98 3.62
C GLN A 330 -6.07 15.80 3.87
N LEU A 331 -5.79 16.78 3.00
CA LEU A 331 -4.66 17.68 3.15
C LEU A 331 -4.70 18.44 4.49
N SER A 332 -5.89 18.81 4.99
CA SER A 332 -6.08 19.52 6.27
C SER A 332 -5.75 18.70 7.52
N LEU A 333 -5.48 17.39 7.39
CA LEU A 333 -5.02 16.56 8.50
C LEU A 333 -3.57 16.86 8.89
N PHE A 334 -2.78 17.44 7.97
CA PHE A 334 -1.37 17.69 8.15
C PHE A 334 -1.11 19.18 8.45
N ARG A 335 -0.13 19.46 9.29
CA ARG A 335 0.17 20.82 9.77
C ARG A 335 1.61 21.23 9.60
N ASP A 336 2.54 20.27 9.55
CA ASP A 336 3.96 20.55 9.34
C ASP A 336 4.32 20.37 7.86
N TYR A 337 4.68 21.50 7.25
CA TYR A 337 5.12 21.58 5.86
C TYR A 337 6.53 22.20 5.74
N SER A 338 7.34 22.12 6.79
CA SER A 338 8.72 22.64 6.81
C SER A 338 9.60 21.98 5.72
N TRP A 339 9.24 20.79 5.28
CA TRP A 339 9.90 20.03 4.21
C TRP A 339 9.45 20.45 2.79
N PHE A 340 8.29 21.15 2.65
CA PHE A 340 7.71 21.50 1.36
C PHE A 340 8.32 22.80 0.82
N ASP A 341 8.87 22.73 -0.38
CA ASP A 341 9.47 23.86 -1.08
C ASP A 341 8.81 23.99 -2.47
N ARG A 342 7.95 24.99 -2.61
CA ARG A 342 7.24 25.25 -3.86
C ARG A 342 8.18 25.59 -5.01
N ASP A 343 9.28 26.25 -4.75
CA ASP A 343 10.21 26.72 -5.80
C ASP A 343 10.85 25.53 -6.53
N LYS A 344 11.01 24.41 -5.84
CA LYS A 344 11.48 23.17 -6.45
C LYS A 344 10.49 22.58 -7.46
N LEU A 345 9.23 22.98 -7.41
CA LEU A 345 8.17 22.51 -8.32
C LEU A 345 8.00 23.39 -9.57
N VAL A 346 8.78 24.46 -9.70
CA VAL A 346 8.80 25.26 -10.93
C VAL A 346 9.23 24.37 -12.10
N GLY A 347 8.39 24.34 -13.15
CA GLY A 347 8.59 23.49 -14.33
C GLY A 347 8.16 22.03 -14.18
N PHE A 348 7.75 21.57 -12.99
CA PHE A 348 7.29 20.19 -12.79
C PHE A 348 6.03 19.86 -13.63
N PRO A 349 5.00 20.73 -13.74
CA PRO A 349 3.84 20.41 -14.60
C PRO A 349 4.21 20.15 -16.06
N LEU A 350 5.19 20.91 -16.60
CA LEU A 350 5.70 20.71 -17.95
C LEU A 350 6.51 19.41 -18.08
N GLU A 351 7.36 19.09 -17.10
CA GLU A 351 8.09 17.82 -17.05
C GLU A 351 7.12 16.62 -16.99
N ALA A 352 6.07 16.71 -16.19
CA ALA A 352 5.03 15.69 -16.13
C ALA A 352 4.33 15.49 -17.48
N LYS A 353 4.02 16.59 -18.19
CA LYS A 353 3.47 16.56 -19.53
C LYS A 353 4.43 15.90 -20.53
N GLU A 354 5.72 16.21 -20.47
CA GLU A 354 6.74 15.61 -21.31
C GLU A 354 6.81 14.09 -21.08
N ILE A 355 6.87 13.63 -19.83
CA ILE A 355 6.83 12.20 -19.50
C ILE A 355 5.56 11.54 -20.06
N LEU A 356 4.40 12.14 -19.87
CA LEU A 356 3.12 11.62 -20.36
C LEU A 356 3.03 11.61 -21.89
N SER A 357 3.78 12.47 -22.59
CA SER A 357 3.80 12.52 -24.05
C SER A 357 4.38 11.27 -24.72
N HIS A 358 5.03 10.40 -23.98
CA HIS A 358 5.45 9.07 -24.44
C HIS A 358 4.26 8.08 -24.55
N GLY A 359 3.06 8.49 -24.13
CA GLY A 359 1.84 7.71 -24.24
C GLY A 359 1.20 7.78 -25.63
N ASN A 360 0.13 7.02 -25.81
CA ASN A 360 -0.64 6.98 -27.04
C ASN A 360 -1.55 8.21 -27.22
N ASP A 361 -2.26 8.28 -28.35
CA ASP A 361 -3.15 9.40 -28.72
C ASP A 361 -4.20 9.71 -27.64
N GLY A 362 -4.68 8.70 -26.91
CA GLY A 362 -5.63 8.89 -25.81
C GLY A 362 -5.05 9.68 -24.65
N ILE A 363 -3.74 9.60 -24.42
CA ILE A 363 -3.03 10.43 -23.43
C ILE A 363 -2.75 11.80 -24.01
N GLN A 364 -2.32 11.89 -25.27
CA GLN A 364 -2.02 13.15 -25.95
C GLN A 364 -3.17 14.17 -25.85
N ALA A 365 -4.40 13.71 -26.05
CA ALA A 365 -5.59 14.56 -25.95
C ALA A 365 -5.85 15.16 -24.55
N ARG A 366 -5.13 14.70 -23.52
CA ARG A 366 -5.34 15.03 -22.11
C ARG A 366 -4.21 15.87 -21.50
N LEU A 367 -3.09 16.02 -22.20
CA LEU A 367 -1.85 16.58 -21.63
C LEU A 367 -2.03 17.98 -21.07
N ASP A 368 -2.69 18.91 -21.80
CA ASP A 368 -2.86 20.28 -21.36
C ASP A 368 -3.75 20.38 -20.10
N VAL A 369 -4.78 19.54 -20.05
CA VAL A 369 -5.66 19.47 -18.88
C VAL A 369 -4.92 18.94 -17.66
N ILE A 370 -4.11 17.90 -17.83
CA ILE A 370 -3.32 17.32 -16.74
C ILE A 370 -2.28 18.31 -16.23
N GLU A 371 -1.55 18.97 -17.13
CA GLU A 371 -0.58 20.02 -16.79
C GLU A 371 -1.24 21.13 -15.92
N SER A 372 -2.34 21.69 -16.40
CA SER A 372 -3.11 22.71 -15.68
C SER A 372 -3.61 22.24 -14.32
N ARG A 373 -3.96 20.96 -14.20
CA ARG A 373 -4.43 20.35 -12.95
C ARG A 373 -3.32 20.19 -11.93
N ILE A 374 -2.14 19.74 -12.35
CA ILE A 374 -0.96 19.66 -11.48
C ILE A 374 -0.64 21.02 -10.93
N GLU A 375 -0.60 22.08 -11.77
CA GLU A 375 -0.35 23.45 -11.33
C GLU A 375 -1.38 23.93 -10.29
N ARG A 376 -2.66 23.67 -10.54
CA ARG A 376 -3.75 23.98 -9.60
C ARG A 376 -3.58 23.27 -8.26
N ASN A 377 -3.19 21.98 -8.28
CA ASN A 377 -3.01 21.19 -7.06
C ASN A 377 -1.80 21.70 -6.26
N ILE A 378 -0.69 22.05 -6.91
CA ILE A 378 0.46 22.70 -6.26
C ILE A 378 0.01 24.00 -5.59
N GLY A 379 -0.77 24.83 -6.30
CA GLY A 379 -1.37 26.05 -5.73
C GLY A 379 -2.32 25.76 -4.56
N GLY A 380 -3.00 24.60 -4.57
CA GLY A 380 -3.85 24.13 -3.47
C GLY A 380 -3.05 23.86 -2.19
N VAL A 381 -1.91 23.17 -2.31
CA VAL A 381 -0.98 22.94 -1.19
C VAL A 381 -0.48 24.26 -0.63
N GLN A 382 -0.04 25.18 -1.50
CA GLN A 382 0.47 26.49 -1.08
C GLN A 382 -0.59 27.28 -0.30
N ARG A 383 -1.82 27.37 -0.81
CA ARG A 383 -2.94 28.03 -0.10
C ARG A 383 -3.25 27.37 1.26
N HIS A 384 -3.09 26.06 1.36
CA HIS A 384 -3.26 25.37 2.64
C HIS A 384 -2.17 25.79 3.64
N ILE A 385 -0.90 25.82 3.24
CA ILE A 385 0.23 26.25 4.08
C ILE A 385 0.03 27.70 4.54
N GLU A 386 -0.39 28.61 3.65
CA GLU A 386 -0.67 30.01 3.99
C GLU A 386 -1.78 30.16 5.03
N LYS A 387 -2.86 29.37 4.91
CA LYS A 387 -3.94 29.32 5.92
C LYS A 387 -3.44 28.86 7.29
N LEU A 388 -2.57 27.85 7.33
CA LEU A 388 -1.96 27.40 8.59
C LEU A 388 -1.12 28.50 9.24
N ALA A 389 -0.33 29.23 8.45
CA ALA A 389 0.50 30.34 8.93
C ALA A 389 -0.34 31.51 9.49
N ILE A 390 -1.49 31.81 8.89
CA ILE A 390 -2.43 32.85 9.37
C ILE A 390 -3.09 32.38 10.67
N GLY A 391 -3.58 31.14 10.74
CA GLY A 391 -4.23 30.58 11.92
C GLY A 391 -3.30 30.49 13.16
N GLN A 392 -1.99 30.39 12.95
CA GLN A 392 -1.01 30.43 14.03
C GLN A 392 -0.73 31.85 14.55
N LYS A 393 -1.03 32.90 13.77
CA LYS A 393 -0.84 34.30 14.13
C LYS A 393 -2.03 34.92 14.88
N GLU A 394 -3.21 34.29 14.86
CA GLU A 394 -4.31 34.73 15.70
C GLU A 394 -4.12 34.23 17.13
N PRO A 395 -3.95 35.15 18.12
CA PRO A 395 -3.92 34.70 19.53
C PRO A 395 -5.27 34.07 19.85
N LEU A 396 -5.26 32.95 20.57
CA LEU A 396 -6.44 32.32 21.14
C LEU A 396 -7.32 33.43 21.78
N ARG A 397 -8.38 33.85 21.10
CA ARG A 397 -9.45 34.61 21.73
C ARG A 397 -10.05 33.68 22.76
N VAL A 398 -9.56 33.79 24.01
CA VAL A 398 -10.18 33.22 25.17
C VAL A 398 -11.63 33.67 25.14
N LYS A 399 -12.56 32.80 24.82
CA LYS A 399 -13.97 33.02 25.07
C LYS A 399 -14.05 33.26 26.58
N ARG A 400 -14.17 34.52 26.98
CA ARG A 400 -14.55 34.89 28.35
C ARG A 400 -15.90 34.23 28.56
N ASP A 401 -15.93 33.17 29.31
CA ASP A 401 -17.14 32.59 29.85
C ASP A 401 -17.91 33.69 30.54
N LYS A 402 -19.14 33.93 30.08
CA LYS A 402 -20.08 34.77 30.81
C LYS A 402 -20.23 34.13 32.17
N VAL A 403 -19.63 34.78 33.15
CA VAL A 403 -19.90 34.51 34.56
C VAL A 403 -21.40 34.71 34.77
N LEU A 404 -22.11 33.59 34.92
CA LEU A 404 -23.50 33.61 35.35
C LEU A 404 -23.51 34.25 36.75
N GLN A 405 -23.99 35.48 36.84
CA GLN A 405 -24.32 36.09 38.11
C GLN A 405 -25.47 35.28 38.76
N ILE A 406 -25.16 34.59 39.83
CA ILE A 406 -26.15 33.93 40.69
C ILE A 406 -26.84 35.06 41.48
N PRO A 407 -28.20 35.22 41.39
CA PRO A 407 -28.91 36.18 42.24
C PRO A 407 -28.77 35.80 43.70
N ARG A 408 -28.36 36.77 44.55
CA ARG A 408 -28.40 36.60 46.02
C ARG A 408 -29.85 36.47 46.44
N MET A 409 -30.21 35.35 47.06
CA MET A 409 -31.45 35.20 47.80
C MET A 409 -31.37 36.05 49.08
N ASN A 410 -32.28 37.01 49.21
CA ASN A 410 -32.53 37.74 50.43
C ASN A 410 -33.28 36.83 51.42
N ASP A 411 -32.74 36.73 52.63
CA ASP A 411 -33.43 36.23 53.83
C ASP A 411 -34.59 37.18 54.15
N SER A 412 -35.81 36.66 54.17
CA SER A 412 -36.86 37.22 54.99
C SER A 412 -37.68 36.10 55.63
N VAL A 413 -37.45 36.00 56.94
CA VAL A 413 -38.20 35.21 57.88
C VAL A 413 -39.63 35.74 57.98
N SER A 414 -40.66 34.91 57.89
CA SER A 414 -41.87 35.07 58.67
C SER A 414 -42.60 33.73 58.88
N ARG A 415 -42.82 33.46 60.19
CA ARG A 415 -43.65 32.40 60.75
C ARG A 415 -45.11 32.54 60.30
N THR A 416 -45.78 31.45 60.16
CA THR A 416 -47.04 31.14 60.89
C THR A 416 -47.58 29.79 60.38
N GLU A 417 -47.62 28.86 61.26
CA GLU A 417 -48.75 28.16 61.92
C GLU A 417 -49.75 27.42 61.03
N ARG A 418 -49.78 26.10 61.27
CA ARG A 418 -50.93 25.19 61.58
C ARG A 418 -51.86 24.69 60.47
N GLU A 419 -52.06 23.38 60.64
CA GLU A 419 -53.27 22.58 60.47
C GLU A 419 -53.65 22.17 59.00
N ARG A 420 -53.56 20.98 58.66
CA ARG A 420 -54.24 19.71 58.92
C ARG A 420 -53.58 18.54 58.20
#